data_05d0a166a1e1eda0ece7dfc96887fabd
#
_entry.id   05d0a166a1e1eda0ece7dfc96887fabd
#
_cell.length_a   1.000
_cell.length_b   1.000
_cell.length_c   1.000
_cell.angle_alpha   90.00
_cell.angle_beta   90.00
_cell.angle_gamma   90.00
#
_symmetry.space_group_name_H-M   'P 1'
#
loop_
_entity.id
_entity.type
_entity.pdbx_description
1 polymer ?
#
loop_
_entity_poly.entity_id
_entity_poly.type
_entity_poly.pdbx_seq_one_letter_code
_entity_poly.pdbx_strand_id
1 'polypeptide(L)'
;MREQGAQADWRSRCRLWIMRATMVAIAAGLSIAAPNIAFADRNALWTIVHDQCVPEQESHQDPAPCTAVALDGGQPRGYAILKDRNGATQFLLIPTRRIAGMESPDLLAPDLPNYWPAAWDAKRFVEARAKRALAWDMIGLAINSVLARSQDQLHIHIDCVQPDVRAALAAHSGDIGRTWTELPFDLRGRRYFAMHLDAAGLAAQDPFKRAASGLVASGDLARETLVVIGANFAEGEKGFVLLAGKADPLKGDFGHGEDLLDHACGLAAQE
;
A
#
# COMPACT_ATOMS: atom_id res chain seq x y z
N MET A 1 -77.96 -14.57 75.06
CA MET A 1 -79.00 -14.14 74.12
C MET A 1 -78.30 -13.99 72.80
N ARG A 2 -78.31 -15.00 71.96
CA ARG A 2 -79.16 -15.12 70.80
C ARG A 2 -78.83 -14.00 69.81
N GLU A 3 -78.51 -14.17 68.56
CA GLU A 3 -78.94 -15.10 67.50
C GLU A 3 -77.94 -15.03 66.35
N GLN A 4 -77.47 -16.14 65.77
CA GLN A 4 -78.03 -16.80 64.60
C GLN A 4 -78.14 -15.78 63.40
N GLY A 5 -77.37 -15.92 62.41
CA GLY A 5 -77.41 -16.88 61.33
C GLY A 5 -77.61 -16.18 60.06
N ALA A 6 -76.86 -16.48 59.08
CA ALA A 6 -77.29 -16.76 57.70
C ALA A 6 -76.07 -16.87 56.77
N GLN A 7 -75.76 -18.11 56.53
CA GLN A 7 -74.97 -18.47 55.35
C GLN A 7 -75.87 -18.21 54.13
N ALA A 8 -75.44 -17.37 53.22
CA ALA A 8 -76.02 -17.24 51.87
C ALA A 8 -75.05 -17.79 50.87
N ASP A 9 -75.51 -18.89 50.35
CA ASP A 9 -75.04 -19.63 49.19
C ASP A 9 -74.87 -18.71 47.95
N TRP A 10 -73.68 -18.68 47.42
CA TRP A 10 -73.57 -18.23 46.07
C TRP A 10 -72.72 -19.17 45.21
N ARG A 11 -73.27 -20.31 45.06
CA ARG A 11 -72.99 -21.23 44.00
C ARG A 11 -74.13 -21.12 42.97
N SER A 12 -74.09 -20.22 42.11
CA SER A 12 -74.73 -20.33 40.78
C SER A 12 -74.82 -18.97 40.07
N ARG A 13 -73.87 -18.66 39.32
CA ARG A 13 -73.97 -17.95 38.04
C ARG A 13 -72.58 -17.58 37.46
N CYS A 14 -71.78 -18.62 37.20
CA CYS A 14 -70.74 -18.47 36.23
C CYS A 14 -71.35 -18.52 34.84
N ARG A 15 -71.67 -17.37 34.27
CA ARG A 15 -71.85 -17.26 32.84
C ARG A 15 -70.45 -17.13 32.23
N LEU A 16 -70.07 -18.15 31.44
CA LEU A 16 -68.94 -18.16 30.57
C LEU A 16 -69.03 -16.97 29.58
N TRP A 17 -68.20 -16.00 29.79
CA TRP A 17 -67.80 -15.09 28.72
C TRP A 17 -66.48 -15.59 28.14
N ILE A 18 -66.59 -16.31 26.99
CA ILE A 18 -65.43 -16.69 26.19
C ILE A 18 -65.01 -15.41 25.45
N MET A 19 -64.11 -14.68 26.03
CA MET A 19 -63.34 -13.69 25.29
C MET A 19 -62.34 -14.38 24.36
N ARG A 20 -62.67 -14.41 23.08
CA ARG A 20 -61.68 -14.77 22.05
C ARG A 20 -60.65 -13.65 22.00
N ALA A 21 -59.52 -13.87 22.68
CA ALA A 21 -58.35 -13.08 22.47
C ALA A 21 -57.71 -13.51 21.15
N THR A 22 -57.95 -12.72 20.11
CA THR A 22 -57.20 -12.79 18.85
C THR A 22 -55.79 -12.32 19.13
N MET A 23 -54.83 -13.26 19.27
CA MET A 23 -53.40 -12.95 19.23
C MET A 23 -53.05 -12.53 17.80
N VAL A 24 -52.88 -11.24 17.58
CA VAL A 24 -52.16 -10.73 16.43
C VAL A 24 -50.67 -10.87 16.70
N ALA A 25 -50.08 -11.93 16.16
CA ALA A 25 -48.63 -12.07 16.13
C ALA A 25 -48.06 -11.04 15.15
N ILE A 26 -47.56 -9.93 15.69
CA ILE A 26 -46.74 -9.00 14.94
C ILE A 26 -45.38 -9.67 14.79
N ALA A 27 -45.15 -10.36 13.67
CA ALA A 27 -43.81 -10.78 13.25
C ALA A 27 -43.06 -9.52 12.81
N ALA A 28 -42.38 -8.87 13.75
CA ALA A 28 -41.37 -7.87 13.44
C ALA A 28 -40.21 -8.58 12.78
N GLY A 29 -40.20 -8.63 11.46
CA GLY A 29 -39.05 -9.11 10.68
C GLY A 29 -37.88 -8.16 10.91
N LEU A 30 -36.96 -8.53 11.80
CA LEU A 30 -35.65 -7.94 11.91
C LEU A 30 -34.90 -8.31 10.62
N SER A 31 -34.98 -7.49 9.59
CA SER A 31 -34.05 -7.55 8.46
C SER A 31 -32.68 -7.14 8.97
N ILE A 32 -31.88 -8.13 9.36
CA ILE A 32 -30.45 -7.92 9.59
C ILE A 32 -29.85 -7.66 8.21
N ALA A 33 -29.69 -6.39 7.85
CA ALA A 33 -28.89 -6.01 6.70
C ALA A 33 -27.47 -6.49 7.02
N ALA A 34 -27.03 -7.59 6.41
CA ALA A 34 -25.64 -7.99 6.44
C ALA A 34 -24.82 -6.82 5.87
N PRO A 35 -23.76 -6.38 6.57
CA PRO A 35 -22.90 -5.39 6.00
C PRO A 35 -22.32 -5.97 4.69
N ASN A 36 -22.59 -5.33 3.57
CA ASN A 36 -21.88 -5.60 2.34
C ASN A 36 -20.41 -5.24 2.60
N ILE A 37 -19.60 -6.23 2.95
CA ILE A 37 -18.15 -6.09 2.92
C ILE A 37 -17.81 -6.00 1.43
N ALA A 38 -17.81 -4.80 0.90
CA ALA A 38 -17.27 -4.54 -0.42
C ALA A 38 -15.77 -4.82 -0.33
N PHE A 39 -15.34 -5.97 -0.83
CA PHE A 39 -13.92 -6.21 -1.06
C PHE A 39 -13.42 -5.11 -1.99
N ALA A 40 -12.33 -4.44 -1.60
CA ALA A 40 -11.72 -3.43 -2.45
C ALA A 40 -11.40 -4.07 -3.81
N ASP A 41 -11.79 -3.41 -4.89
CA ASP A 41 -11.49 -3.89 -6.23
C ASP A 41 -9.97 -3.93 -6.44
N ARG A 42 -9.43 -5.13 -6.56
CA ARG A 42 -7.99 -5.35 -6.75
C ARG A 42 -7.48 -4.87 -8.12
N ASN A 43 -8.37 -4.55 -9.05
CA ASN A 43 -8.05 -4.03 -10.38
C ASN A 43 -8.21 -2.51 -10.49
N ALA A 44 -8.59 -1.82 -9.41
CA ALA A 44 -8.90 -0.40 -9.48
C ALA A 44 -7.76 0.45 -10.08
N LEU A 45 -6.51 0.20 -9.71
CA LEU A 45 -5.37 0.93 -10.31
C LEU A 45 -5.23 0.64 -11.81
N TRP A 46 -5.41 -0.62 -12.21
CA TRP A 46 -5.39 -0.98 -13.63
C TRP A 46 -6.49 -0.24 -14.41
N THR A 47 -7.72 -0.29 -13.91
CA THR A 47 -8.87 0.39 -14.52
C THR A 47 -8.64 1.90 -14.66
N ILE A 48 -8.12 2.55 -13.62
CA ILE A 48 -7.80 3.99 -13.68
C ILE A 48 -6.76 4.28 -14.77
N VAL A 49 -5.67 3.53 -14.80
CA VAL A 49 -4.58 3.81 -15.76
C VAL A 49 -4.99 3.45 -17.18
N HIS A 50 -5.51 2.22 -17.37
CA HIS A 50 -5.78 1.68 -18.70
C HIS A 50 -7.03 2.29 -19.34
N ASP A 51 -8.12 2.47 -18.57
CA ASP A 51 -9.41 2.88 -19.12
C ASP A 51 -9.64 4.39 -19.07
N GLN A 52 -8.80 5.14 -18.31
CA GLN A 52 -8.97 6.58 -18.17
C GLN A 52 -7.68 7.33 -18.53
N CYS A 53 -6.60 7.21 -17.73
CA CYS A 53 -5.42 8.05 -17.90
C CYS A 53 -4.74 7.91 -19.28
N VAL A 54 -4.60 6.69 -19.79
CA VAL A 54 -3.95 6.44 -21.09
C VAL A 54 -4.82 6.95 -22.24
N PRO A 55 -6.13 6.63 -22.34
CA PRO A 55 -6.99 7.14 -23.41
C PRO A 55 -7.10 8.67 -23.41
N GLU A 56 -7.20 9.31 -22.25
CA GLU A 56 -7.26 10.77 -22.14
C GLU A 56 -5.94 11.42 -22.58
N GLN A 57 -4.81 10.84 -22.18
CA GLN A 57 -3.50 11.31 -22.62
C GLN A 57 -3.32 11.19 -24.15
N GLU A 58 -3.74 10.07 -24.74
CA GLU A 58 -3.61 9.86 -26.20
C GLU A 58 -4.54 10.74 -27.02
N SER A 59 -5.78 10.95 -26.54
CA SER A 59 -6.82 11.66 -27.30
C SER A 59 -6.79 13.16 -27.09
N HIS A 60 -6.48 13.61 -25.85
CA HIS A 60 -6.61 15.00 -25.44
C HIS A 60 -5.31 15.61 -24.90
N GLN A 61 -4.24 14.82 -24.78
CA GLN A 61 -2.99 15.23 -24.11
C GLN A 61 -3.23 15.68 -22.65
N ASP A 62 -4.27 15.15 -22.04
CA ASP A 62 -4.65 15.35 -20.65
C ASP A 62 -4.49 14.02 -19.90
N PRO A 63 -3.57 13.91 -18.91
CA PRO A 63 -3.39 12.65 -18.17
C PRO A 63 -4.48 12.36 -17.14
N ALA A 64 -5.48 13.23 -16.95
CA ALA A 64 -6.48 13.08 -15.88
C ALA A 64 -7.21 11.72 -15.95
N PRO A 65 -7.47 11.07 -14.81
CA PRO A 65 -7.25 11.50 -13.42
C PRO A 65 -5.80 11.33 -12.92
N CYS A 66 -4.88 10.83 -13.75
CA CYS A 66 -3.47 10.75 -13.39
C CYS A 66 -2.83 12.15 -13.36
N THR A 67 -1.69 12.27 -12.69
CA THR A 67 -0.90 13.51 -12.64
C THR A 67 -0.01 13.64 -13.87
N ALA A 68 0.47 12.52 -14.40
CA ALA A 68 1.26 12.43 -15.61
C ALA A 68 1.12 11.05 -16.25
N VAL A 69 1.27 10.98 -17.57
CA VAL A 69 1.36 9.73 -18.33
C VAL A 69 2.50 9.89 -19.33
N ALA A 70 3.43 8.95 -19.35
CA ALA A 70 4.55 8.90 -20.29
C ALA A 70 4.40 7.69 -21.22
N LEU A 71 4.33 7.96 -22.53
CA LEU A 71 4.12 6.93 -23.57
C LEU A 71 5.20 6.97 -24.65
N ASP A 72 6.36 7.57 -24.39
CA ASP A 72 7.44 7.76 -25.39
C ASP A 72 7.94 6.44 -26.01
N GLY A 73 7.83 5.34 -25.26
CA GLY A 73 8.11 3.96 -25.73
C GLY A 73 6.89 3.17 -26.19
N GLY A 74 5.72 3.82 -26.35
CA GLY A 74 4.41 3.20 -26.54
C GLY A 74 3.83 2.63 -25.24
N GLN A 75 2.53 2.30 -25.26
CA GLN A 75 1.83 1.77 -24.07
C GLN A 75 2.54 0.60 -23.39
N PRO A 76 3.11 -0.42 -24.07
CA PRO A 76 3.77 -1.53 -23.39
C PRO A 76 4.99 -1.15 -22.54
N ARG A 77 5.54 0.05 -22.77
CA ARG A 77 6.74 0.57 -22.10
C ARG A 77 6.46 1.82 -21.26
N GLY A 78 5.23 2.30 -21.29
CA GLY A 78 4.80 3.52 -20.61
C GLY A 78 4.55 3.34 -19.12
N TYR A 79 4.28 4.46 -18.48
CA TYR A 79 3.84 4.52 -17.08
C TYR A 79 2.95 5.73 -16.83
N ALA A 80 2.16 5.64 -15.77
CA ALA A 80 1.38 6.75 -15.23
C ALA A 80 1.88 7.11 -13.83
N ILE A 81 1.78 8.39 -13.48
CA ILE A 81 1.96 8.89 -12.12
C ILE A 81 0.59 9.28 -11.57
N LEU A 82 0.17 8.63 -10.51
CA LEU A 82 -1.13 8.86 -9.88
C LEU A 82 -0.94 9.36 -8.45
N LYS A 83 -1.68 10.40 -8.05
CA LYS A 83 -1.75 10.79 -6.63
C LYS A 83 -2.50 9.69 -5.87
N ASP A 84 -1.85 9.06 -4.91
CA ASP A 84 -2.51 8.10 -4.04
C ASP A 84 -3.63 8.80 -3.23
N ARG A 85 -4.75 8.13 -3.07
CA ARG A 85 -5.85 8.60 -2.21
C ARG A 85 -5.46 8.68 -0.74
N ASN A 86 -4.51 7.84 -0.31
CA ASN A 86 -3.97 7.83 1.04
C ASN A 86 -2.78 8.79 1.15
N GLY A 87 -2.62 9.37 2.34
CA GLY A 87 -1.52 10.29 2.62
C GLY A 87 -1.64 11.65 1.91
N ALA A 88 -0.94 12.65 2.44
CA ALA A 88 -0.95 14.00 1.91
C ALA A 88 -0.05 14.16 0.67
N THR A 89 1.07 13.46 0.64
CA THR A 89 2.18 13.66 -0.31
C THR A 89 2.42 12.50 -1.26
N GLN A 90 1.92 11.29 -0.95
CA GLN A 90 2.22 10.05 -1.65
C GLN A 90 1.73 10.04 -3.11
N PHE A 91 2.59 9.56 -3.99
CA PHE A 91 2.28 9.25 -5.38
C PHE A 91 2.62 7.78 -5.70
N LEU A 92 2.05 7.29 -6.79
CA LEU A 92 2.31 5.96 -7.33
C LEU A 92 2.84 6.10 -8.75
N LEU A 93 3.92 5.40 -9.08
CA LEU A 93 4.24 5.08 -10.47
C LEU A 93 3.62 3.73 -10.81
N ILE A 94 2.85 3.68 -11.89
CA ILE A 94 2.09 2.51 -12.32
C ILE A 94 2.40 2.26 -13.80
N PRO A 95 2.97 1.09 -14.18
CA PRO A 95 3.16 0.73 -15.58
C PRO A 95 1.84 0.72 -16.36
N THR A 96 1.87 1.16 -17.61
CA THR A 96 0.72 1.06 -18.52
C THR A 96 0.58 -0.34 -19.14
N ARG A 97 1.56 -1.22 -18.94
CA ARG A 97 1.48 -2.67 -19.19
C ARG A 97 0.86 -3.37 -17.97
N ARG A 98 0.02 -4.38 -18.21
CA ARG A 98 -0.52 -5.19 -17.11
C ARG A 98 0.58 -6.04 -16.49
N ILE A 99 0.92 -5.74 -15.25
CA ILE A 99 1.89 -6.48 -14.42
C ILE A 99 1.26 -6.57 -13.03
N ALA A 100 0.98 -7.79 -12.55
CA ALA A 100 0.25 -7.94 -11.28
C ALA A 100 1.05 -7.45 -10.06
N GLY A 101 2.33 -7.78 -9.99
CA GLY A 101 3.21 -7.42 -8.88
C GLY A 101 4.59 -8.07 -9.02
N MET A 102 5.31 -8.17 -7.92
CA MET A 102 6.70 -8.65 -7.90
C MET A 102 6.84 -10.13 -8.29
N GLU A 103 5.78 -10.91 -8.24
CA GLU A 103 5.74 -12.29 -8.71
C GLU A 103 5.69 -12.43 -10.25
N SER A 104 5.45 -11.33 -10.97
CA SER A 104 5.35 -11.39 -12.44
C SER A 104 6.72 -11.66 -13.06
N PRO A 105 6.86 -12.70 -13.89
CA PRO A 105 8.10 -12.95 -14.61
C PRO A 105 8.44 -11.83 -15.60
N ASP A 106 7.47 -11.03 -16.00
CA ASP A 106 7.67 -9.87 -16.86
C ASP A 106 8.69 -8.88 -16.31
N LEU A 107 8.82 -8.78 -14.97
CA LEU A 107 9.77 -7.88 -14.33
C LEU A 107 11.23 -8.16 -14.67
N LEU A 108 11.52 -9.41 -15.07
CA LEU A 108 12.85 -9.84 -15.44
C LEU A 108 13.06 -9.87 -16.97
N ALA A 109 12.01 -9.57 -17.74
CA ALA A 109 12.09 -9.55 -19.20
C ALA A 109 13.06 -8.45 -19.69
N PRO A 110 13.85 -8.72 -20.75
CA PRO A 110 14.84 -7.76 -21.23
C PRO A 110 14.21 -6.52 -21.88
N ASP A 111 12.97 -6.61 -22.36
CA ASP A 111 12.23 -5.54 -23.02
C ASP A 111 11.46 -4.63 -22.03
N LEU A 112 11.34 -5.04 -20.75
CA LEU A 112 10.69 -4.20 -19.75
C LEU A 112 11.60 -3.03 -19.36
N PRO A 113 11.06 -1.78 -19.35
CA PRO A 113 11.81 -0.63 -18.85
C PRO A 113 12.15 -0.77 -17.36
N ASN A 114 13.29 -0.25 -16.99
CA ASN A 114 13.57 0.01 -15.59
C ASN A 114 12.73 1.22 -15.14
N TYR A 115 11.67 1.00 -14.36
CA TYR A 115 10.76 2.05 -13.90
C TYR A 115 11.28 2.86 -12.71
N TRP A 116 12.32 2.39 -12.03
CA TRP A 116 12.80 3.03 -10.80
C TRP A 116 13.37 4.43 -11.00
N PRO A 117 14.14 4.74 -12.07
CA PRO A 117 14.55 6.12 -12.33
C PRO A 117 13.38 7.06 -12.55
N ALA A 118 12.35 6.64 -13.30
CA ALA A 118 11.15 7.44 -13.52
C ALA A 118 10.36 7.66 -12.21
N ALA A 119 10.29 6.65 -11.34
CA ALA A 119 9.69 6.79 -10.01
C ALA A 119 10.49 7.78 -9.15
N TRP A 120 11.83 7.75 -9.22
CA TRP A 120 12.66 8.72 -8.52
C TRP A 120 12.46 10.15 -9.03
N ASP A 121 12.36 10.34 -10.32
CA ASP A 121 12.10 11.66 -10.93
C ASP A 121 10.72 12.21 -10.57
N ALA A 122 9.76 11.31 -10.31
CA ALA A 122 8.41 11.69 -9.86
C ALA A 122 8.38 12.26 -8.42
N LYS A 123 9.50 12.23 -7.67
CA LYS A 123 9.62 12.92 -6.36
C LYS A 123 9.23 14.40 -6.43
N ARG A 124 9.38 15.04 -7.59
CA ARG A 124 8.96 16.44 -7.81
C ARG A 124 7.49 16.69 -7.48
N PHE A 125 6.63 15.67 -7.62
CA PHE A 125 5.21 15.79 -7.26
C PHE A 125 5.02 15.71 -5.74
N VAL A 126 5.84 14.90 -5.04
CA VAL A 126 5.89 14.86 -3.57
C VAL A 126 6.34 16.23 -3.05
N GLU A 127 7.43 16.80 -3.60
CA GLU A 127 7.95 18.12 -3.27
C GLU A 127 6.91 19.23 -3.51
N ALA A 128 6.18 19.16 -4.63
CA ALA A 128 5.09 20.10 -4.92
C ALA A 128 3.97 20.03 -3.88
N ARG A 129 3.62 18.82 -3.39
CA ARG A 129 2.63 18.64 -2.31
C ARG A 129 3.16 19.08 -0.95
N ALA A 130 4.43 18.79 -0.66
CA ALA A 130 5.13 19.26 0.54
C ALA A 130 5.42 20.78 0.51
N LYS A 131 5.26 21.44 -0.66
CA LYS A 131 5.51 22.87 -0.91
C LYS A 131 6.95 23.30 -0.63
N ARG A 132 7.91 22.38 -0.79
CA ARG A 132 9.34 22.64 -0.62
C ARG A 132 10.17 21.58 -1.33
N ALA A 133 11.42 21.93 -1.64
CA ALA A 133 12.42 20.94 -2.04
C ALA A 133 12.78 20.04 -0.84
N LEU A 134 12.96 18.76 -1.12
CA LEU A 134 13.32 17.76 -0.11
C LEU A 134 14.79 17.34 -0.30
N ALA A 135 15.48 17.11 0.81
CA ALA A 135 16.82 16.58 0.78
C ALA A 135 16.82 15.19 0.12
N TRP A 136 17.96 14.82 -0.46
CA TRP A 136 18.10 13.55 -1.20
C TRP A 136 17.68 12.32 -0.39
N ASP A 137 18.04 12.30 0.89
CA ASP A 137 17.78 11.22 1.82
C ASP A 137 16.41 11.32 2.53
N MET A 138 15.56 12.24 2.12
CA MET A 138 14.18 12.35 2.60
C MET A 138 13.17 11.64 1.70
N ILE A 139 13.59 11.11 0.55
CA ILE A 139 12.72 10.46 -0.43
C ILE A 139 12.97 8.97 -0.47
N GLY A 140 11.88 8.21 -0.50
CA GLY A 140 11.87 6.77 -0.66
C GLY A 140 10.87 6.30 -1.70
N LEU A 141 11.19 5.15 -2.28
CA LEU A 141 10.36 4.41 -3.22
C LEU A 141 10.11 3.04 -2.62
N ALA A 142 8.89 2.51 -2.66
CA ALA A 142 8.59 1.21 -2.07
C ALA A 142 7.63 0.38 -2.93
N ILE A 143 7.80 -0.93 -2.88
CA ILE A 143 6.85 -1.91 -3.40
C ILE A 143 6.54 -2.93 -2.32
N ASN A 144 5.27 -3.22 -2.16
CA ASN A 144 4.78 -4.21 -1.21
C ASN A 144 4.82 -5.63 -1.79
N SER A 145 4.95 -6.61 -0.93
CA SER A 145 4.84 -8.03 -1.28
C SER A 145 3.43 -8.38 -1.78
N VAL A 146 3.27 -9.57 -2.38
CA VAL A 146 1.95 -10.11 -2.78
C VAL A 146 0.97 -10.23 -1.61
N LEU A 147 1.48 -10.40 -0.39
CA LEU A 147 0.66 -10.58 0.83
C LEU A 147 0.18 -9.24 1.41
N ALA A 148 0.86 -8.14 1.09
CA ALA A 148 0.57 -6.82 1.63
C ALA A 148 -0.21 -5.92 0.65
N ARG A 149 0.01 -6.06 -0.66
CA ARG A 149 -0.60 -5.19 -1.64
C ARG A 149 -2.12 -5.36 -1.73
N SER A 150 -2.83 -4.25 -1.89
CA SER A 150 -4.28 -4.22 -2.09
C SER A 150 -4.70 -4.26 -3.57
N GLN A 151 -3.75 -4.08 -4.50
CA GLN A 151 -4.00 -3.95 -5.93
C GLN A 151 -3.17 -4.95 -6.74
N ASP A 152 -3.78 -5.56 -7.77
CA ASP A 152 -3.13 -6.50 -8.69
C ASP A 152 -2.66 -5.77 -9.97
N GLN A 153 -2.04 -4.63 -9.76
CA GLN A 153 -1.28 -3.88 -10.74
C GLN A 153 -0.01 -3.35 -10.06
N LEU A 154 1.15 -3.60 -10.63
CA LEU A 154 2.43 -3.13 -10.10
C LEU A 154 2.37 -1.63 -9.89
N HIS A 155 2.78 -1.19 -8.73
CA HIS A 155 2.88 0.22 -8.39
C HIS A 155 4.04 0.44 -7.43
N ILE A 156 4.81 1.49 -7.71
CA ILE A 156 5.90 1.95 -6.86
C ILE A 156 5.36 3.14 -6.07
N HIS A 157 5.29 3.01 -4.75
CA HIS A 157 4.98 4.11 -3.84
C HIS A 157 6.14 5.10 -3.82
N ILE A 158 5.85 6.39 -3.85
CA ILE A 158 6.81 7.48 -3.87
C ILE A 158 6.40 8.47 -2.79
N ASP A 159 7.22 8.61 -1.76
CA ASP A 159 6.91 9.53 -0.65
C ASP A 159 8.15 9.88 0.17
N CYS A 160 7.97 10.66 1.22
CA CYS A 160 8.98 10.93 2.22
C CYS A 160 9.36 9.66 2.99
N VAL A 161 10.60 9.58 3.45
CA VAL A 161 11.08 8.51 4.33
C VAL A 161 10.69 8.81 5.77
N GLN A 162 10.35 7.78 6.53
CA GLN A 162 10.13 7.89 7.98
C GLN A 162 11.38 8.46 8.68
N PRO A 163 11.22 9.37 9.65
CA PRO A 163 12.35 10.02 10.34
C PRO A 163 13.32 9.04 11.02
N ASP A 164 12.77 8.00 11.65
CA ASP A 164 13.53 6.96 12.33
C ASP A 164 14.31 6.08 11.34
N VAL A 165 13.73 5.78 10.18
CA VAL A 165 14.39 5.03 9.10
C VAL A 165 15.53 5.85 8.51
N ARG A 166 15.30 7.13 8.18
CA ARG A 166 16.34 8.05 7.69
C ARG A 166 17.53 8.12 8.66
N ALA A 167 17.24 8.32 9.96
CA ALA A 167 18.28 8.43 10.99
C ALA A 167 19.07 7.13 11.13
N ALA A 168 18.40 5.97 11.13
CA ALA A 168 19.06 4.68 11.25
C ALA A 168 19.99 4.40 10.05
N LEU A 169 19.53 4.65 8.81
CA LEU A 169 20.34 4.46 7.61
C LEU A 169 21.52 5.43 7.55
N ALA A 170 21.34 6.69 7.97
CA ALA A 170 22.42 7.66 8.01
C ALA A 170 23.51 7.25 9.02
N ALA A 171 23.11 6.76 10.20
CA ALA A 171 24.05 6.31 11.24
C ALA A 171 24.89 5.09 10.81
N HIS A 172 24.38 4.26 9.89
CA HIS A 172 24.98 3.02 9.44
C HIS A 172 25.38 3.04 7.95
N SER A 173 25.44 4.20 7.32
CA SER A 173 25.75 4.31 5.89
C SER A 173 27.10 3.70 5.51
N GLY A 174 28.09 3.74 6.41
CA GLY A 174 29.40 3.11 6.23
C GLY A 174 29.40 1.58 6.27
N ASP A 175 28.38 0.96 6.84
CA ASP A 175 28.23 -0.49 6.96
C ASP A 175 27.53 -1.11 5.74
N ILE A 176 26.89 -0.29 4.90
CA ILE A 176 26.12 -0.74 3.74
C ILE A 176 27.01 -0.81 2.50
N GLY A 177 27.43 -2.04 2.16
CA GLY A 177 28.31 -2.31 1.02
C GLY A 177 27.56 -2.41 -0.32
N ARG A 178 28.31 -2.70 -1.40
CA ARG A 178 27.76 -2.84 -2.78
C ARG A 178 27.17 -4.24 -3.07
N THR A 179 27.12 -5.12 -2.08
CA THR A 179 26.50 -6.44 -2.15
C THR A 179 25.44 -6.56 -1.07
N TRP A 180 24.42 -7.40 -1.32
CA TRP A 180 23.38 -7.66 -0.34
C TRP A 180 23.96 -8.18 0.97
N THR A 181 23.69 -7.47 2.05
CA THR A 181 24.08 -7.84 3.42
C THR A 181 22.90 -7.57 4.35
N GLU A 182 22.63 -8.48 5.26
CA GLU A 182 21.60 -8.27 6.27
C GLU A 182 21.99 -7.12 7.20
N LEU A 183 21.08 -6.17 7.42
CA LEU A 183 21.31 -5.09 8.38
C LEU A 183 21.40 -5.66 9.80
N PRO A 184 22.35 -5.17 10.63
CA PRO A 184 22.50 -5.62 12.02
C PRO A 184 21.39 -5.08 12.94
N PHE A 185 20.46 -4.30 12.42
CA PHE A 185 19.34 -3.68 13.15
C PHE A 185 18.04 -3.81 12.36
N ASP A 186 16.91 -3.69 13.06
CA ASP A 186 15.59 -3.70 12.44
C ASP A 186 15.19 -2.29 11.99
N LEU A 187 14.51 -2.19 10.85
CA LEU A 187 13.79 -0.99 10.43
C LEU A 187 12.29 -1.21 10.70
N ARG A 188 11.73 -0.41 11.59
CA ARG A 188 10.33 -0.50 12.02
C ARG A 188 9.90 -1.92 12.44
N GLY A 189 10.81 -2.60 13.17
CA GLY A 189 10.58 -3.95 13.69
C GLY A 189 10.72 -5.08 12.68
N ARG A 190 11.32 -4.83 11.52
CA ARG A 190 11.52 -5.83 10.47
C ARG A 190 12.97 -5.89 10.02
N ARG A 191 13.39 -7.11 9.64
CA ARG A 191 14.73 -7.37 9.08
C ARG A 191 14.77 -7.04 7.60
N TYR A 192 15.86 -6.40 7.18
CA TYR A 192 16.12 -6.07 5.79
C TYR A 192 17.54 -6.47 5.39
N PHE A 193 17.67 -6.95 4.15
CA PHE A 193 18.92 -6.93 3.44
C PHE A 193 19.10 -5.56 2.79
N ALA A 194 20.33 -5.06 2.77
CA ALA A 194 20.65 -3.76 2.20
C ALA A 194 21.81 -3.86 1.24
N MET A 195 21.83 -2.99 0.24
CA MET A 195 23.01 -2.72 -0.59
C MET A 195 23.06 -1.26 -1.02
N HIS A 196 24.26 -0.76 -1.24
CA HIS A 196 24.52 0.58 -1.77
C HIS A 196 24.51 0.57 -3.30
N LEU A 197 23.83 1.53 -3.90
CA LEU A 197 23.96 1.96 -5.29
C LEU A 197 24.43 3.41 -5.32
N ASP A 198 25.39 3.75 -6.19
CA ASP A 198 25.73 5.15 -6.45
C ASP A 198 24.57 5.88 -7.14
N ALA A 199 24.68 7.20 -7.29
CA ALA A 199 23.59 8.01 -7.85
C ALA A 199 23.18 7.61 -9.28
N ALA A 200 24.13 7.11 -10.09
CA ALA A 200 23.88 6.58 -11.43
C ALA A 200 23.35 5.14 -11.40
N GLY A 201 23.55 4.44 -10.29
CA GLY A 201 23.28 3.01 -10.13
C GLY A 201 21.81 2.65 -10.31
N LEU A 202 20.88 3.54 -9.93
CA LEU A 202 19.46 3.29 -10.10
C LEU A 202 19.05 3.18 -11.58
N ALA A 203 19.69 3.91 -12.46
CA ALA A 203 19.45 3.81 -13.91
C ALA A 203 20.18 2.60 -14.52
N ALA A 204 21.38 2.31 -14.04
CA ALA A 204 22.23 1.25 -14.58
C ALA A 204 21.86 -0.15 -14.06
N GLN A 205 21.25 -0.24 -12.90
CA GLN A 205 20.99 -1.49 -12.17
C GLN A 205 19.52 -1.52 -11.73
N ASP A 206 18.73 -2.32 -12.43
CA ASP A 206 17.32 -2.50 -12.11
C ASP A 206 17.17 -3.22 -10.75
N PRO A 207 16.55 -2.60 -9.73
CA PRO A 207 16.32 -3.20 -8.42
C PRO A 207 15.60 -4.54 -8.45
N PHE A 208 14.65 -4.77 -9.37
CA PHE A 208 14.00 -6.09 -9.51
C PHE A 208 15.00 -7.16 -9.90
N LYS A 209 15.84 -6.88 -10.91
CA LYS A 209 16.87 -7.81 -11.38
C LYS A 209 17.95 -8.02 -10.34
N ARG A 210 18.31 -6.97 -9.58
CA ARG A 210 19.28 -7.08 -8.47
C ARG A 210 18.75 -7.96 -7.34
N ALA A 211 17.47 -7.82 -6.96
CA ALA A 211 16.86 -8.67 -5.96
C ALA A 211 16.75 -10.13 -6.43
N ALA A 212 16.26 -10.35 -7.64
CA ALA A 212 16.10 -11.70 -8.20
C ALA A 212 17.42 -12.45 -8.35
N SER A 213 18.51 -11.76 -8.71
CA SER A 213 19.84 -12.40 -8.90
C SER A 213 20.63 -12.57 -7.61
N GLY A 214 20.34 -11.76 -6.58
CA GLY A 214 21.22 -11.69 -5.39
C GLY A 214 20.61 -12.20 -4.08
N LEU A 215 19.28 -12.26 -3.98
CA LEU A 215 18.60 -12.61 -2.72
C LEU A 215 17.78 -13.88 -2.79
N VAL A 216 17.20 -14.19 -3.93
CA VAL A 216 16.21 -15.26 -4.04
C VAL A 216 16.72 -16.33 -4.97
N ALA A 217 17.11 -17.46 -4.41
CA ALA A 217 17.67 -18.58 -5.17
C ALA A 217 16.72 -19.12 -6.26
N SER A 218 15.41 -18.96 -6.08
CA SER A 218 14.37 -19.36 -7.05
C SER A 218 14.00 -18.26 -8.04
N GLY A 219 14.46 -17.01 -7.83
CA GLY A 219 14.00 -15.83 -8.58
C GLY A 219 12.56 -15.41 -8.26
N ASP A 220 11.90 -16.04 -7.28
CA ASP A 220 10.53 -15.72 -6.87
C ASP A 220 10.52 -14.54 -5.89
N LEU A 221 10.12 -13.39 -6.39
CA LEU A 221 10.01 -12.15 -5.61
C LEU A 221 8.63 -11.96 -4.95
N ALA A 222 7.72 -12.92 -5.04
CA ALA A 222 6.33 -12.75 -4.58
C ALA A 222 6.24 -12.30 -3.12
N ARG A 223 7.08 -12.84 -2.26
CA ARG A 223 7.09 -12.53 -0.81
C ARG A 223 8.07 -11.44 -0.43
N GLU A 224 8.83 -10.93 -1.38
CA GLU A 224 9.77 -9.85 -1.13
C GLU A 224 9.05 -8.49 -1.15
N THR A 225 9.59 -7.53 -0.41
CA THR A 225 9.32 -6.10 -0.56
C THR A 225 10.63 -5.42 -0.95
N LEU A 226 10.56 -4.45 -1.83
CA LEU A 226 11.72 -3.67 -2.24
C LEU A 226 11.50 -2.20 -1.90
N VAL A 227 12.55 -1.59 -1.33
CA VAL A 227 12.53 -0.15 -1.01
C VAL A 227 13.84 0.46 -1.48
N VAL A 228 13.77 1.62 -2.13
CA VAL A 228 14.91 2.43 -2.55
C VAL A 228 14.84 3.75 -1.80
N ILE A 229 15.86 4.07 -1.04
CA ILE A 229 15.92 5.32 -0.27
C ILE A 229 17.16 6.09 -0.72
N GLY A 230 16.99 7.39 -0.99
CA GLY A 230 18.13 8.28 -1.19
C GLY A 230 19.02 8.31 0.05
N ALA A 231 20.33 8.28 -0.14
CA ALA A 231 21.29 8.29 0.97
C ALA A 231 22.49 9.16 0.66
N ASN A 232 23.09 9.71 1.70
CA ASN A 232 24.36 10.41 1.65
C ASN A 232 25.40 9.49 2.28
N PHE A 233 26.44 9.17 1.52
CA PHE A 233 27.56 8.34 1.96
C PHE A 233 28.77 9.19 2.34
N ALA A 234 29.88 8.53 2.64
CA ALA A 234 31.13 9.22 3.00
C ALA A 234 31.52 10.28 1.93
N GLU A 235 32.20 11.33 2.35
CA GLU A 235 32.65 12.45 1.49
C GLU A 235 31.52 13.21 0.76
N GLY A 236 30.25 13.03 1.20
CA GLY A 236 29.08 13.69 0.60
C GLY A 236 28.62 13.05 -0.72
N GLU A 237 29.07 11.85 -1.03
CA GLU A 237 28.60 11.10 -2.19
C GLU A 237 27.12 10.79 -2.05
N LYS A 238 26.32 11.20 -3.02
CA LYS A 238 24.90 10.86 -3.11
C LYS A 238 24.74 9.49 -3.77
N GLY A 239 23.85 8.67 -3.21
CA GLY A 239 23.53 7.38 -3.74
C GLY A 239 22.18 6.90 -3.23
N PHE A 240 21.97 5.59 -3.28
CA PHE A 240 20.75 4.95 -2.81
C PHE A 240 21.11 3.77 -1.90
N VAL A 241 20.29 3.57 -0.89
CA VAL A 241 20.19 2.29 -0.20
C VAL A 241 19.02 1.53 -0.82
N LEU A 242 19.32 0.37 -1.39
CA LEU A 242 18.34 -0.60 -1.82
C LEU A 242 18.11 -1.58 -0.69
N LEU A 243 16.87 -1.70 -0.23
CA LEU A 243 16.44 -2.58 0.85
C LEU A 243 15.54 -3.68 0.29
N ALA A 244 15.70 -4.89 0.79
CA ALA A 244 14.80 -6.00 0.54
C ALA A 244 14.42 -6.68 1.85
N GLY A 245 13.12 -6.86 2.06
CA GLY A 245 12.56 -7.57 3.20
C GLY A 245 11.68 -8.71 2.73
N LYS A 246 11.67 -9.82 3.46
CA LYS A 246 10.85 -10.98 3.13
C LYS A 246 9.69 -11.10 4.09
N ALA A 247 8.47 -11.19 3.54
CA ALA A 247 7.26 -11.39 4.33
C ALA A 247 7.32 -12.71 5.13
N ASP A 248 7.02 -12.62 6.42
CA ASP A 248 6.87 -13.74 7.35
C ASP A 248 5.55 -13.63 8.12
N PRO A 249 4.42 -14.11 7.55
CA PRO A 249 3.11 -14.01 8.17
C PRO A 249 3.02 -14.68 9.55
N LEU A 250 3.87 -15.67 9.84
CA LEU A 250 3.91 -16.30 11.14
C LEU A 250 4.40 -15.35 12.24
N LYS A 251 5.16 -14.32 11.85
CA LYS A 251 5.60 -13.23 12.72
C LYS A 251 4.74 -11.96 12.57
N GLY A 252 3.64 -12.02 11.80
CA GLY A 252 2.80 -10.87 11.53
C GLY A 252 3.38 -9.89 10.51
N ASP A 253 4.45 -10.27 9.80
CA ASP A 253 5.04 -9.46 8.74
C ASP A 253 4.51 -9.90 7.37
N PHE A 254 3.73 -9.02 6.74
CA PHE A 254 3.17 -9.24 5.42
C PHE A 254 3.99 -8.58 4.30
N GLY A 255 5.11 -7.94 4.62
CA GLY A 255 5.98 -7.30 3.63
C GLY A 255 5.43 -5.98 3.10
N HIS A 256 5.00 -5.09 4.01
CA HIS A 256 4.63 -3.71 3.70
C HIS A 256 5.89 -2.84 3.62
N GLY A 257 6.48 -2.70 2.42
CA GLY A 257 7.64 -1.83 2.21
C GLY A 257 7.31 -0.36 2.41
N GLU A 258 6.08 0.04 2.12
CA GLU A 258 5.59 1.41 2.32
C GLU A 258 5.55 1.85 3.79
N ASP A 259 5.62 0.93 4.77
CA ASP A 259 5.73 1.32 6.19
C ASP A 259 7.04 2.07 6.50
N LEU A 260 8.05 2.00 5.62
CA LEU A 260 9.27 2.80 5.71
C LEU A 260 9.07 4.24 5.19
N LEU A 261 7.90 4.54 4.59
CA LEU A 261 7.55 5.85 4.07
C LEU A 261 6.63 6.61 5.02
N ASP A 262 6.73 7.93 5.02
CA ASP A 262 5.92 8.86 5.83
C ASP A 262 4.92 9.60 4.95
N HIS A 263 3.68 9.13 4.92
CA HIS A 263 2.61 9.69 4.09
C HIS A 263 2.14 11.10 4.51
N ALA A 264 2.63 11.59 5.64
CA ALA A 264 2.42 12.97 6.08
C ALA A 264 3.60 13.88 5.74
N CYS A 265 4.75 13.29 5.37
CA CYS A 265 6.01 13.98 5.12
C CYS A 265 6.42 14.90 6.29
N GLY A 266 6.35 14.37 7.53
CA GLY A 266 6.55 15.14 8.77
C GLY A 266 7.95 15.75 8.88
N LEU A 267 8.98 15.16 8.27
CA LEU A 267 10.31 15.74 8.16
C LEU A 267 10.29 17.09 7.45
N ALA A 268 9.44 17.25 6.44
CA ALA A 268 9.33 18.51 5.73
C ALA A 268 8.79 19.67 6.59
N ALA A 269 8.10 19.37 7.68
CA ALA A 269 7.57 20.38 8.60
C ALA A 269 8.59 20.82 9.67
N GLN A 270 9.70 20.10 9.82
CA GLN A 270 10.67 20.31 10.92
C GLN A 270 11.94 21.08 10.48
N GLU A 271 12.19 21.20 9.19
CA GLU A 271 13.31 21.97 8.61
C GLU A 271 12.79 23.27 7.95
#